data_9620c92bcd14d8c688c814eeda9da9e4
#
_entry.id   9620c92bcd14d8c688c814eeda9da9e4
#
_cell.length_a   1.000
_cell.length_b   1.000
_cell.length_c   1.000
_cell.angle_alpha   90.00
_cell.angle_beta   90.00
_cell.angle_gamma   90.00
#
_symmetry.space_group_name_H-M   'P 1'
#
loop_
_entity.id
_entity.type
_entity.pdbx_description
1 polymer ?
#
loop_
_entity_poly.entity_id
_entity_poly.type
_entity_poly.pdbx_seq_one_letter_code
_entity_poly.pdbx_strand_id
1 'polypeptide(L)'
;FLSKRTVPAEIAARMTEKLGEDASGLCAKLQMGMRAMLLSAHPALSSAYANDVDPLMCCAQQLFVMGRKQDVVIGLSTSGNAENIQNVFKVAGGLGIRRILFTGNRHGKCERYADCVIAVPESETYRIQELHLPVYHAVCIMLEEYFYGK
;
A
#
# COMPACT_ATOMS: atom_id res chain seq x y z
N PHE A 1 9.80 2.99 6.38
CA PHE A 1 11.02 3.00 7.23
C PHE A 1 12.15 3.84 6.65
N LEU A 2 11.86 5.01 6.09
CA LEU A 2 12.91 5.88 5.55
C LEU A 2 13.50 6.80 6.63
N SER A 3 12.75 7.06 7.70
CA SER A 3 13.25 7.76 8.89
C SER A 3 12.96 6.94 10.15
N LYS A 4 13.92 6.98 11.10
CA LYS A 4 13.79 6.27 12.38
C LYS A 4 12.94 7.10 13.34
N ARG A 5 11.65 6.87 13.36
CA ARG A 5 10.69 7.52 14.27
C ARG A 5 10.56 6.72 15.54
N THR A 6 10.94 7.30 16.66
CA THR A 6 10.88 6.65 17.97
C THR A 6 9.46 6.45 18.46
N VAL A 7 9.28 5.53 19.39
CA VAL A 7 7.99 5.29 20.04
C VAL A 7 7.55 6.56 20.80
N PRO A 8 6.30 7.05 20.60
CA PRO A 8 5.78 8.19 21.35
C PRO A 8 5.78 7.97 22.87
N ALA A 9 6.02 9.03 23.63
CA ALA A 9 6.10 8.97 25.08
C ALA A 9 4.85 8.35 25.72
N GLU A 10 3.65 8.62 25.19
CA GLU A 10 2.40 8.06 25.67
C GLU A 10 2.33 6.53 25.50
N ILE A 11 2.78 6.01 24.35
CA ILE A 11 2.84 4.57 24.10
C ILE A 11 3.90 3.93 25.01
N ALA A 12 5.07 4.57 25.14
CA ALA A 12 6.14 4.09 26.00
C ALA A 12 5.68 4.00 27.46
N ALA A 13 4.95 5.03 27.96
CA ALA A 13 4.40 5.02 29.32
C ALA A 13 3.41 3.87 29.54
N ARG A 14 2.48 3.62 28.60
CA ARG A 14 1.57 2.48 28.67
C ARG A 14 2.27 1.13 28.66
N MET A 15 3.34 1.02 27.86
CA MET A 15 4.16 -0.20 27.83
C MET A 15 4.87 -0.40 29.17
N THR A 16 5.41 0.65 29.77
CA THR A 16 6.06 0.60 31.09
C THR A 16 5.07 0.20 32.19
N GLU A 17 3.87 0.74 32.16
CA GLU A 17 2.80 0.36 33.09
C GLU A 17 2.47 -1.15 33.04
N LYS A 18 2.47 -1.73 31.83
CA LYS A 18 2.09 -3.14 31.60
C LYS A 18 3.24 -4.14 31.74
N LEU A 19 4.45 -3.75 31.39
CA LEU A 19 5.60 -4.63 31.21
C LEU A 19 6.76 -4.34 32.20
N GLY A 20 6.70 -3.24 32.98
CA GLY A 20 7.74 -2.87 33.92
C GLY A 20 9.09 -2.62 33.21
N GLU A 21 10.15 -3.22 33.73
CA GLU A 21 11.52 -3.02 33.25
C GLU A 21 11.74 -3.46 31.80
N ASP A 22 10.98 -4.46 31.30
CA ASP A 22 11.11 -4.95 29.94
C ASP A 22 10.71 -3.92 28.87
N ALA A 23 9.87 -2.94 29.22
CA ALA A 23 9.38 -1.93 28.31
C ALA A 23 10.50 -1.06 27.71
N SER A 24 11.50 -0.71 28.50
CA SER A 24 12.60 0.17 28.07
C SER A 24 13.37 -0.42 26.89
N GLY A 25 13.78 -1.69 27.00
CA GLY A 25 14.50 -2.39 25.94
C GLY A 25 13.69 -2.56 24.66
N LEU A 26 12.36 -2.77 24.78
CA LEU A 26 11.45 -2.89 23.63
C LEU A 26 11.26 -1.53 22.95
N CYS A 27 10.93 -0.48 23.69
CA CYS A 27 10.70 0.86 23.14
C CYS A 27 11.94 1.43 22.44
N ALA A 28 13.14 1.10 22.91
CA ALA A 28 14.38 1.52 22.26
C ALA A 28 14.59 0.90 20.87
N LYS A 29 13.98 -0.26 20.61
CA LYS A 29 14.13 -1.01 19.34
C LYS A 29 12.94 -0.85 18.40
N LEU A 30 11.77 -0.50 18.91
CA LEU A 30 10.57 -0.29 18.11
C LEU A 30 10.59 1.08 17.41
N GLN A 31 9.95 1.12 16.27
CA GLN A 31 9.80 2.34 15.47
C GLN A 31 8.35 2.52 15.07
N MET A 32 7.91 3.77 14.99
CA MET A 32 6.61 4.10 14.41
C MET A 32 6.59 3.80 12.92
N GLY A 33 5.44 3.37 12.43
CA GLY A 33 5.21 3.12 11.02
C GLY A 33 3.72 3.12 10.69
N MET A 34 3.41 3.35 9.42
CA MET A 34 2.05 3.24 8.93
C MET A 34 1.69 1.78 8.65
N ARG A 35 0.42 1.44 8.89
CA ARG A 35 -0.11 0.15 8.48
C ARG A 35 -0.18 0.10 6.96
N ALA A 36 0.61 -0.78 6.37
CA ALA A 36 0.56 -1.07 4.94
C ALA A 36 0.46 -2.57 4.72
N MET A 37 -0.31 -2.98 3.72
CA MET A 37 -0.53 -4.37 3.37
C MET A 37 -0.29 -4.58 1.88
N LEU A 38 0.51 -5.57 1.55
CA LEU A 38 0.67 -6.04 0.19
C LEU A 38 -0.39 -7.10 -0.11
N LEU A 39 -1.33 -6.81 -1.01
CA LEU A 39 -2.44 -7.70 -1.33
C LEU A 39 -2.03 -9.04 -1.98
N SER A 40 -0.78 -9.19 -2.40
CA SER A 40 -0.21 -10.45 -2.92
C SER A 40 0.60 -11.24 -1.88
N ALA A 41 0.67 -10.79 -0.61
CA ALA A 41 1.52 -11.38 0.42
C ALA A 41 0.90 -12.59 1.16
N HIS A 42 -0.25 -13.09 0.74
CA HIS A 42 -0.91 -14.25 1.33
C HIS A 42 -0.93 -15.43 0.34
N PRO A 43 0.18 -16.18 0.20
CA PRO A 43 0.32 -17.20 -0.84
C PRO A 43 -0.72 -18.32 -0.72
N ALA A 44 -1.11 -18.73 0.49
CA ALA A 44 -2.14 -19.74 0.69
C ALA A 44 -3.50 -19.30 0.14
N LEU A 45 -3.93 -18.06 0.45
CA LEU A 45 -5.16 -17.48 -0.11
C LEU A 45 -5.06 -17.36 -1.63
N SER A 46 -3.95 -16.80 -2.14
CA SER A 46 -3.77 -16.60 -3.58
C SER A 46 -3.79 -17.92 -4.33
N SER A 47 -3.15 -18.97 -3.81
CA SER A 47 -3.13 -20.29 -4.43
C SER A 47 -4.52 -20.93 -4.45
N ALA A 48 -5.19 -21.01 -3.31
CA ALA A 48 -6.53 -21.62 -3.22
C ALA A 48 -7.56 -20.83 -4.06
N TYR A 49 -7.60 -19.53 -3.92
CA TYR A 49 -8.57 -18.69 -4.61
C TYR A 49 -8.36 -18.68 -6.14
N ALA A 50 -7.10 -18.70 -6.58
CA ALA A 50 -6.75 -18.78 -8.00
C ALA A 50 -7.24 -20.09 -8.65
N ASN A 51 -7.17 -21.19 -7.91
CA ASN A 51 -7.63 -22.50 -8.40
C ASN A 51 -9.17 -22.64 -8.36
N ASP A 52 -9.77 -22.20 -7.25
CA ASP A 52 -11.16 -22.54 -6.94
C ASP A 52 -12.15 -21.49 -7.49
N VAL A 53 -11.70 -20.25 -7.74
CA VAL A 53 -12.57 -19.16 -8.14
C VAL A 53 -12.02 -18.42 -9.37
N ASP A 54 -11.01 -17.57 -9.22
CA ASP A 54 -10.46 -16.75 -10.30
C ASP A 54 -9.10 -16.16 -9.91
N PRO A 55 -8.01 -16.43 -10.66
CA PRO A 55 -6.70 -15.89 -10.40
C PRO A 55 -6.60 -14.35 -10.48
N LEU A 56 -7.48 -13.71 -11.28
CA LEU A 56 -7.51 -12.26 -11.43
C LEU A 56 -8.26 -11.54 -10.30
N MET A 57 -8.92 -12.30 -9.42
CA MET A 57 -9.69 -11.78 -8.29
C MET A 57 -8.99 -11.90 -6.93
N CYS A 58 -7.87 -12.59 -6.83
CA CYS A 58 -7.19 -12.84 -5.54
C CYS A 58 -6.93 -11.56 -4.74
N CYS A 59 -6.36 -10.53 -5.36
CA CYS A 59 -6.10 -9.24 -4.69
C CYS A 59 -7.41 -8.50 -4.37
N ALA A 60 -8.39 -8.56 -5.25
CA ALA A 60 -9.69 -7.94 -5.06
C ALA A 60 -10.45 -8.58 -3.89
N GLN A 61 -10.41 -9.91 -3.77
CA GLN A 61 -10.98 -10.66 -2.65
C GLN A 61 -10.34 -10.26 -1.32
N GLN A 62 -9.02 -10.13 -1.29
CA GLN A 62 -8.31 -9.73 -0.09
C GLN A 62 -8.67 -8.29 0.32
N LEU A 63 -8.72 -7.37 -0.65
CA LEU A 63 -9.16 -6.00 -0.40
C LEU A 63 -10.61 -5.97 0.12
N PHE A 64 -11.51 -6.77 -0.45
CA PHE A 64 -12.91 -6.83 -0.04
C PHE A 64 -13.07 -7.19 1.45
N VAL A 65 -12.26 -8.14 1.95
CA VAL A 65 -12.33 -8.57 3.36
C VAL A 65 -11.65 -7.59 4.30
N MET A 66 -10.49 -7.04 3.92
CA MET A 66 -9.61 -6.31 4.83
C MET A 66 -9.71 -4.78 4.70
N GLY A 67 -10.17 -4.30 3.54
CA GLY A 67 -10.24 -2.87 3.24
C GLY A 67 -11.31 -2.13 4.06
N ARG A 68 -11.02 -0.89 4.40
CA ARG A 68 -11.91 0.04 5.10
C ARG A 68 -12.02 1.33 4.29
N LYS A 69 -13.14 2.04 4.43
CA LYS A 69 -13.41 3.30 3.69
C LYS A 69 -12.31 4.36 3.83
N GLN A 70 -11.59 4.37 4.95
CA GLN A 70 -10.51 5.32 5.20
C GLN A 70 -9.16 4.91 4.59
N ASP A 71 -9.07 3.71 4.04
CA ASP A 71 -7.85 3.23 3.41
C ASP A 71 -7.63 3.85 2.04
N VAL A 72 -6.42 3.69 1.54
CA VAL A 72 -6.04 4.02 0.17
C VAL A 72 -5.45 2.77 -0.46
N VAL A 73 -5.90 2.40 -1.65
CA VAL A 73 -5.28 1.35 -2.44
C VAL A 73 -4.39 1.93 -3.53
N ILE A 74 -3.18 1.41 -3.64
CA ILE A 74 -2.23 1.78 -4.68
C ILE A 74 -2.08 0.60 -5.64
N GLY A 75 -2.36 0.82 -6.92
CA GLY A 75 -2.16 -0.14 -7.98
C GLY A 75 -0.98 0.26 -8.87
N LEU A 76 -0.07 -0.68 -9.15
CA LEU A 76 1.04 -0.47 -10.07
C LEU A 76 0.78 -1.30 -11.33
N SER A 77 0.60 -0.62 -12.46
CA SER A 77 0.40 -1.25 -13.76
C SER A 77 1.11 -0.45 -14.84
N THR A 78 2.25 -0.93 -15.31
CA THR A 78 3.08 -0.21 -16.30
C THR A 78 2.33 0.09 -17.59
N SER A 79 1.49 -0.82 -18.06
CA SER A 79 0.62 -0.62 -19.24
C SER A 79 -0.70 0.08 -18.92
N GLY A 80 -1.05 0.23 -17.65
CA GLY A 80 -2.38 0.69 -17.23
C GLY A 80 -3.53 -0.28 -17.57
N ASN A 81 -3.25 -1.52 -18.00
CA ASN A 81 -4.27 -2.45 -18.51
C ASN A 81 -4.41 -3.74 -17.69
N ALA A 82 -3.66 -3.91 -16.61
CA ALA A 82 -3.68 -5.12 -15.79
C ALA A 82 -5.09 -5.38 -15.22
N GLU A 83 -5.70 -6.50 -15.58
CA GLU A 83 -7.09 -6.80 -15.23
C GLU A 83 -7.28 -7.01 -13.72
N ASN A 84 -6.33 -7.65 -13.06
CA ASN A 84 -6.33 -7.78 -11.60
C ASN A 84 -6.36 -6.42 -10.89
N ILE A 85 -5.65 -5.41 -11.40
CA ILE A 85 -5.69 -4.03 -10.86
C ILE A 85 -7.05 -3.38 -11.13
N GLN A 86 -7.62 -3.57 -12.33
CA GLN A 86 -8.98 -3.09 -12.61
C GLN A 86 -9.99 -3.67 -11.63
N ASN A 87 -9.91 -4.97 -11.33
CA ASN A 87 -10.82 -5.64 -10.39
C ASN A 87 -10.64 -5.12 -8.96
N VAL A 88 -9.41 -4.92 -8.50
CA VAL A 88 -9.12 -4.25 -7.22
C VAL A 88 -9.74 -2.86 -7.17
N PHE A 89 -9.59 -2.05 -8.21
CA PHE A 89 -10.12 -0.68 -8.24
C PHE A 89 -11.66 -0.62 -8.29
N LYS A 90 -12.30 -1.57 -8.97
CA LYS A 90 -13.78 -1.69 -8.95
C LYS A 90 -14.28 -2.00 -7.55
N VAL A 91 -13.66 -2.98 -6.87
CA VAL A 91 -14.00 -3.34 -5.48
C VAL A 91 -13.74 -2.16 -4.55
N ALA A 92 -12.58 -1.52 -4.66
CA ALA A 92 -12.25 -0.32 -3.88
C ALA A 92 -13.29 0.78 -4.04
N GLY A 93 -13.74 1.03 -5.27
CA GLY A 93 -14.80 2.00 -5.56
C GLY A 93 -16.12 1.66 -4.86
N GLY A 94 -16.52 0.38 -4.90
CA GLY A 94 -17.72 -0.09 -4.19
C GLY A 94 -17.64 0.05 -2.67
N LEU A 95 -16.42 -0.07 -2.10
CA LEU A 95 -16.16 0.12 -0.67
C LEU A 95 -15.91 1.58 -0.27
N GLY A 96 -15.84 2.52 -1.20
CA GLY A 96 -15.51 3.92 -0.97
C GLY A 96 -14.04 4.16 -0.61
N ILE A 97 -13.14 3.25 -1.01
CA ILE A 97 -11.69 3.33 -0.81
C ILE A 97 -11.08 4.15 -1.94
N ARG A 98 -10.17 5.09 -1.62
CA ARG A 98 -9.43 5.89 -2.61
C ARG A 98 -8.43 5.04 -3.37
N ARG A 99 -8.27 5.34 -4.68
CA ARG A 99 -7.49 4.55 -5.64
C ARG A 99 -6.43 5.41 -6.31
N ILE A 100 -5.18 5.02 -6.15
CA ILE A 100 -4.03 5.66 -6.79
C ILE A 100 -3.43 4.68 -7.77
N LEU A 101 -3.29 5.10 -9.04
CA LEU A 101 -2.64 4.32 -10.08
C LEU A 101 -1.24 4.86 -10.37
N PHE A 102 -0.25 3.97 -10.34
CA PHE A 102 1.08 4.22 -10.91
C PHE A 102 1.17 3.54 -12.27
N THR A 103 1.51 4.30 -13.32
CA THR A 103 1.52 3.79 -14.70
C THR A 103 2.57 4.50 -15.56
N GLY A 104 2.73 4.07 -16.81
CA GLY A 104 3.50 4.75 -17.85
C GLY A 104 2.66 5.80 -18.58
N ASN A 105 3.17 6.27 -19.72
CA ASN A 105 2.53 7.32 -20.54
C ASN A 105 1.41 6.79 -21.46
N ARG A 106 1.15 5.48 -21.47
CA ARG A 106 0.06 4.88 -22.26
C ARG A 106 -1.21 4.90 -21.45
N HIS A 107 -2.22 5.64 -21.91
CA HIS A 107 -3.53 5.68 -21.27
C HIS A 107 -4.18 4.28 -21.29
N GLY A 108 -4.30 3.66 -20.12
CA GLY A 108 -4.82 2.32 -19.96
C GLY A 108 -6.21 2.26 -19.31
N LYS A 109 -6.83 1.08 -19.35
CA LYS A 109 -8.18 0.85 -18.82
C LYS A 109 -8.29 1.07 -17.30
N CYS A 110 -7.18 1.00 -16.54
CA CYS A 110 -7.19 1.22 -15.09
C CYS A 110 -7.46 2.68 -14.72
N GLU A 111 -7.09 3.65 -15.59
CA GLU A 111 -7.22 5.09 -15.31
C GLU A 111 -8.65 5.50 -15.00
N ARG A 112 -9.63 4.97 -15.73
CA ARG A 112 -11.05 5.29 -15.52
C ARG A 112 -11.60 4.90 -14.14
N TYR A 113 -10.87 4.06 -13.43
CA TYR A 113 -11.23 3.63 -12.08
C TYR A 113 -10.39 4.28 -10.99
N ALA A 114 -9.33 5.02 -11.34
CA ALA A 114 -8.44 5.67 -10.38
C ALA A 114 -8.98 7.05 -9.98
N ASP A 115 -8.79 7.42 -8.72
CA ASP A 115 -9.06 8.78 -8.23
C ASP A 115 -7.84 9.70 -8.45
N CYS A 116 -6.64 9.11 -8.53
CA CYS A 116 -5.39 9.80 -8.81
C CYS A 116 -4.51 8.91 -9.70
N VAL A 117 -3.89 9.50 -10.72
CA VAL A 117 -2.97 8.82 -11.63
C VAL A 117 -1.61 9.47 -11.55
N ILE A 118 -0.59 8.66 -11.27
CA ILE A 118 0.82 9.04 -11.31
C ILE A 118 1.42 8.34 -12.53
N ALA A 119 1.48 9.08 -13.64
CA ALA A 119 2.03 8.60 -14.89
C ALA A 119 3.46 9.12 -15.09
N VAL A 120 4.40 8.21 -15.37
CA VAL A 120 5.76 8.58 -15.74
C VAL A 120 5.90 8.67 -17.27
N PRO A 121 6.77 9.55 -17.81
CA PRO A 121 6.84 9.82 -19.25
C PRO A 121 7.61 8.74 -20.02
N GLU A 122 7.25 7.47 -19.80
CA GLU A 122 7.88 6.31 -20.42
C GLU A 122 6.87 5.26 -20.86
N SER A 123 7.25 4.43 -21.84
CA SER A 123 6.43 3.37 -22.39
C SER A 123 7.02 1.97 -22.19
N GLU A 124 8.32 1.87 -21.95
CA GLU A 124 9.02 0.61 -21.73
C GLU A 124 8.91 0.18 -20.27
N THR A 125 8.48 -1.06 -20.04
CA THR A 125 8.15 -1.58 -18.69
C THR A 125 9.27 -1.35 -17.68
N TYR A 126 10.51 -1.69 -17.99
CA TYR A 126 11.61 -1.55 -17.04
C TYR A 126 11.92 -0.08 -16.72
N ARG A 127 11.82 0.84 -17.70
CA ARG A 127 12.03 2.27 -17.48
C ARG A 127 10.92 2.89 -16.64
N ILE A 128 9.66 2.47 -16.89
CA ILE A 128 8.54 2.87 -16.04
C ILE A 128 8.81 2.47 -14.59
N GLN A 129 9.25 1.24 -14.35
CA GLN A 129 9.57 0.74 -13.01
C GLN A 129 10.73 1.49 -12.36
N GLU A 130 11.79 1.81 -13.12
CA GLU A 130 12.91 2.64 -12.64
C GLU A 130 12.44 4.03 -12.22
N LEU A 131 11.57 4.66 -12.99
CA LEU A 131 11.02 5.99 -12.67
C LEU A 131 10.00 5.96 -11.52
N HIS A 132 9.27 4.87 -11.33
CA HIS A 132 8.38 4.71 -10.18
C HIS A 132 9.16 4.66 -8.85
N LEU A 133 10.38 4.13 -8.85
CA LEU A 133 11.19 3.96 -7.64
C LEU A 133 11.39 5.28 -6.87
N PRO A 134 11.95 6.35 -7.45
CA PRO A 134 12.11 7.61 -6.75
C PRO A 134 10.77 8.26 -6.37
N VAL A 135 9.72 8.06 -7.18
CA VAL A 135 8.40 8.64 -6.90
C VAL A 135 7.80 8.05 -5.63
N TYR A 136 7.76 6.71 -5.49
CA TYR A 136 7.19 6.13 -4.27
C TYR A 136 8.09 6.32 -3.05
N HIS A 137 9.42 6.44 -3.21
CA HIS A 137 10.29 6.85 -2.11
C HIS A 137 9.95 8.27 -1.64
N ALA A 138 9.78 9.22 -2.57
CA ALA A 138 9.37 10.58 -2.23
C ALA A 138 8.00 10.60 -1.51
N VAL A 139 7.02 9.85 -2.02
CA VAL A 139 5.70 9.71 -1.36
C VAL A 139 5.83 9.13 0.04
N CYS A 140 6.65 8.10 0.24
CA CYS A 140 6.88 7.51 1.57
C CYS A 140 7.50 8.53 2.53
N ILE A 141 8.52 9.29 2.09
CA ILE A 141 9.15 10.33 2.92
C ILE A 141 8.13 11.42 3.30
N MET A 142 7.34 11.89 2.33
CA MET A 142 6.30 12.89 2.55
C MET A 142 5.25 12.40 3.55
N LEU A 143 4.80 11.15 3.43
CA LEU A 143 3.83 10.55 4.34
C LEU A 143 4.42 10.39 5.76
N GLU A 144 5.66 9.92 5.88
CA GLU A 144 6.30 9.82 7.18
C GLU A 144 6.47 11.20 7.85
N GLU A 145 6.81 12.23 7.08
CA GLU A 145 6.93 13.59 7.60
C GLU A 145 5.55 14.15 7.99
N TYR A 146 4.52 13.91 7.19
CA TYR A 146 3.17 14.37 7.48
C TYR A 146 2.58 13.75 8.75
N PHE A 147 2.75 12.44 8.96
CA PHE A 147 2.14 11.74 10.09
C PHE A 147 3.02 11.73 11.35
N TYR A 148 4.33 11.82 11.22
CA TYR A 148 5.29 11.67 12.31
C TYR A 148 6.35 12.78 12.36
N GLY A 149 6.32 13.76 11.46
CA GLY A 149 7.10 14.98 11.50
C GLY A 149 6.71 15.86 12.69
N LYS A 150 7.66 16.66 13.17
CA LYS A 150 7.45 17.63 14.25
C LYS A 150 6.99 18.97 13.68
#